data_9b8e284e850b908f0231c30c6de1895c
#
_entry.id   9b8e284e850b908f0231c30c6de1895c
#
_cell.length_a   1.000
_cell.length_b   1.000
_cell.length_c   1.000
_cell.angle_alpha   90.00
_cell.angle_beta   90.00
_cell.angle_gamma   90.00
#
_symmetry.space_group_name_H-M   'P 1'
#
loop_
_entity.id
_entity.type
_entity.pdbx_description
1 polymer ?
#
loop_
_entity_poly.entity_id
_entity_poly.type
_entity_poly.pdbx_seq_one_letter_code
_entity_poly.pdbx_strand_id
1 'polypeptide(L)'
;DWLALKAIHKSLPLPRVGLVSLVGQAVSYNFGALLGGTSVRYRFYSAWGFSLVEIVRLVLMLAVTFWVGALGLCGVVFLLAPPVIPDELLAKMPIHDVRFLGGILLAIALSYLVLCFTIRKPVHIFGKEFVFPIPRIAVAQMVVAGVDLIAAAACMYVLLPDDLGIGFIDFLPSYLMAQVAVVLTHVPGGVGVFELVILHLTHTPREQAVFAAVLLFRLIYFILPLLAAAALLAVYEARQSRNTLREAGRWLSVLSHSIAAYTTFVGGCILLVSAMLPTLPAVVAQLDDFLPRTLLMGGHLVCALSGALLLFVAYGLERRQNRAFWMAVILLLLGIAGALLKGLSFLAAGAALVVLITVWLSRRRFYRSSFFWEEAIPAHWLVLAFAALGLAMGLGWFIYHPAWDRATLCGF
;
A
#
# COMPACT_ATOMS: atom_id res chain seq x y z
N ASP A 1 -16.08 -8.87 8.07
CA ASP A 1 -15.93 -10.12 8.85
C ASP A 1 -17.27 -10.64 9.40
N TRP A 2 -18.21 -9.78 9.88
CA TRP A 2 -19.47 -10.22 10.48
C TRP A 2 -20.37 -11.06 9.54
N LEU A 3 -20.51 -10.64 8.27
CA LEU A 3 -21.24 -11.43 7.26
C LEU A 3 -20.56 -12.77 6.98
N ALA A 4 -19.22 -12.78 6.94
CA ALA A 4 -18.45 -14.00 6.73
C ALA A 4 -18.60 -14.99 7.91
N LEU A 5 -18.61 -14.47 9.15
CA LEU A 5 -18.90 -15.29 10.34
C LEU A 5 -20.31 -15.90 10.29
N LYS A 6 -21.33 -15.10 9.89
CA LYS A 6 -22.67 -15.63 9.69
C LYS A 6 -22.74 -16.70 8.62
N ALA A 7 -21.98 -16.55 7.53
CA ALA A 7 -21.93 -17.55 6.44
C ALA A 7 -21.35 -18.89 6.91
N ILE A 8 -20.43 -18.89 7.88
CA ILE A 8 -19.86 -20.13 8.46
C ILE A 8 -20.57 -20.58 9.75
N HIS A 9 -21.76 -20.00 10.05
CA HIS A 9 -22.57 -20.31 11.23
C HIS A 9 -21.84 -20.09 12.57
N LYS A 10 -20.96 -19.09 12.63
CA LYS A 10 -20.26 -18.67 13.85
C LYS A 10 -20.68 -17.28 14.28
N SER A 11 -20.64 -17.03 15.58
CA SER A 11 -20.96 -15.72 16.16
C SER A 11 -19.89 -15.27 17.14
N LEU A 12 -19.57 -14.00 17.11
CA LEU A 12 -18.71 -13.32 18.05
C LEU A 12 -19.32 -11.99 18.45
N PRO A 13 -19.00 -11.45 19.65
CA PRO A 13 -19.41 -10.11 20.04
C PRO A 13 -18.95 -9.05 19.03
N LEU A 14 -19.84 -8.13 18.65
CA LEU A 14 -19.55 -7.09 17.66
C LEU A 14 -18.24 -6.31 17.90
N PRO A 15 -17.86 -5.93 19.15
CA PRO A 15 -16.61 -5.24 19.38
C PRO A 15 -15.36 -6.06 18.97
N ARG A 16 -15.39 -7.40 19.16
CA ARG A 16 -14.30 -8.29 18.72
C ARG A 16 -14.24 -8.39 17.21
N VAL A 17 -15.39 -8.53 16.56
CA VAL A 17 -15.46 -8.56 15.10
C VAL A 17 -15.00 -7.22 14.51
N GLY A 18 -15.47 -6.10 15.08
CA GLY A 18 -15.05 -4.77 14.66
C GLY A 18 -13.54 -4.53 14.76
N LEU A 19 -12.94 -4.95 15.88
CA LEU A 19 -11.49 -4.84 16.07
C LEU A 19 -10.71 -5.61 14.99
N VAL A 20 -11.07 -6.89 14.78
CA VAL A 20 -10.37 -7.73 13.79
C VAL A 20 -10.62 -7.26 12.36
N SER A 21 -11.86 -6.81 12.06
CA SER A 21 -12.19 -6.25 10.75
C SER A 21 -11.36 -5.01 10.46
N LEU A 22 -11.28 -4.06 11.39
CA LEU A 22 -10.55 -2.81 11.21
C LEU A 22 -9.04 -3.06 11.08
N VAL A 23 -8.47 -3.81 12.02
CA VAL A 23 -7.03 -4.12 12.00
C VAL A 23 -6.68 -4.97 10.77
N GLY A 24 -7.47 -6.02 10.51
CA GLY A 24 -7.26 -6.91 9.37
C GLY A 24 -7.39 -6.20 8.04
N GLN A 25 -8.33 -5.25 7.89
CA GLN A 25 -8.52 -4.49 6.67
C GLN A 25 -7.41 -3.45 6.45
N ALA A 26 -7.05 -2.69 7.48
CA ALA A 26 -5.96 -1.72 7.41
C ALA A 26 -4.63 -2.38 7.02
N VAL A 27 -4.35 -3.56 7.58
CA VAL A 27 -3.15 -4.34 7.24
C VAL A 27 -3.27 -4.94 5.83
N SER A 28 -4.47 -5.40 5.41
CA SER A 28 -4.71 -5.92 4.05
C SER A 28 -4.43 -4.89 2.97
N TYR A 29 -4.89 -3.65 3.14
CA TYR A 29 -4.69 -2.58 2.16
C TYR A 29 -3.23 -2.20 1.98
N ASN A 30 -2.42 -2.25 3.04
CA ASN A 30 -1.01 -1.85 2.99
C ASN A 30 -0.06 -2.98 2.60
N PHE A 31 -0.30 -4.21 3.11
CA PHE A 31 0.60 -5.36 2.96
C PHE A 31 0.01 -6.50 2.12
N GLY A 32 -1.17 -6.29 1.57
CA GLY A 32 -1.89 -7.31 0.80
C GLY A 32 -2.75 -8.23 1.67
N ALA A 33 -3.84 -8.73 1.07
CA ALA A 33 -4.84 -9.53 1.78
C ALA A 33 -4.27 -10.88 2.27
N LEU A 34 -3.43 -11.54 1.46
CA LEU A 34 -2.89 -12.87 1.78
C LEU A 34 -1.88 -12.83 2.92
N LEU A 35 -0.92 -11.91 2.89
CA LEU A 35 0.16 -11.85 3.87
C LEU A 35 -0.24 -11.06 5.12
N GLY A 36 -0.85 -9.89 4.94
CA GLY A 36 -1.18 -9.00 6.02
C GLY A 36 -2.50 -9.33 6.70
N GLY A 37 -3.60 -9.20 6.00
CA GLY A 37 -4.93 -9.32 6.58
C GLY A 37 -5.28 -10.71 7.07
N THR A 38 -4.84 -11.75 6.38
CA THR A 38 -5.05 -13.14 6.78
C THR A 38 -4.28 -13.49 8.05
N SER A 39 -3.04 -13.00 8.18
CA SER A 39 -2.22 -13.24 9.39
C SER A 39 -2.83 -12.62 10.64
N VAL A 40 -3.37 -11.40 10.53
CA VAL A 40 -4.09 -10.74 11.62
C VAL A 40 -5.32 -11.55 12.02
N ARG A 41 -6.16 -11.93 11.04
CA ARG A 41 -7.37 -12.72 11.28
C ARG A 41 -7.03 -14.08 11.91
N TYR A 42 -6.01 -14.76 11.41
CA TYR A 42 -5.53 -16.01 11.98
C TYR A 42 -5.16 -15.85 13.46
N ARG A 43 -4.37 -14.85 13.80
CA ARG A 43 -3.93 -14.59 15.17
C ARG A 43 -5.12 -14.42 16.13
N PHE A 44 -6.08 -13.57 15.77
CA PHE A 44 -7.23 -13.26 16.65
C PHE A 44 -8.22 -14.41 16.71
N TYR A 45 -8.64 -14.95 15.58
CA TYR A 45 -9.65 -16.01 15.56
C TYR A 45 -9.13 -17.32 16.16
N SER A 46 -7.85 -17.68 15.95
CA SER A 46 -7.25 -18.85 16.61
C SER A 46 -7.19 -18.66 18.13
N ALA A 47 -6.86 -17.46 18.62
CA ALA A 47 -6.88 -17.16 20.06
C ALA A 47 -8.29 -17.26 20.66
N TRP A 48 -9.34 -17.12 19.85
CA TRP A 48 -10.74 -17.26 20.28
C TRP A 48 -11.32 -18.65 19.98
N GLY A 49 -10.48 -19.64 19.69
CA GLY A 49 -10.86 -21.04 19.56
C GLY A 49 -11.37 -21.47 18.19
N PHE A 50 -11.13 -20.67 17.13
CA PHE A 50 -11.44 -21.07 15.76
C PHE A 50 -10.37 -22.02 15.22
N SER A 51 -10.80 -23.07 14.55
CA SER A 51 -9.91 -23.98 13.85
C SER A 51 -9.32 -23.31 12.59
N LEU A 52 -8.18 -23.79 12.10
CA LEU A 52 -7.55 -23.33 10.87
C LEU A 52 -8.52 -23.39 9.67
N VAL A 53 -9.32 -24.44 9.58
CA VAL A 53 -10.30 -24.64 8.49
C VAL A 53 -11.39 -23.57 8.53
N GLU A 54 -11.89 -23.22 9.71
CA GLU A 54 -12.90 -22.17 9.88
C GLU A 54 -12.34 -20.80 9.52
N ILE A 55 -11.08 -20.51 9.89
CA ILE A 55 -10.40 -19.25 9.54
C ILE A 55 -10.19 -19.17 8.03
N VAL A 56 -9.75 -20.25 7.38
CA VAL A 56 -9.59 -20.28 5.92
C VAL A 56 -10.94 -20.07 5.22
N ARG A 57 -12.02 -20.73 5.68
CA ARG A 57 -13.38 -20.50 5.16
C ARG A 57 -13.81 -19.05 5.30
N LEU A 58 -13.54 -18.42 6.45
CA LEU A 58 -13.86 -17.02 6.70
C LEU A 58 -13.11 -16.12 5.73
N VAL A 59 -11.80 -16.31 5.55
CA VAL A 59 -10.97 -15.51 4.62
C VAL A 59 -11.44 -15.69 3.17
N LEU A 60 -11.79 -16.91 2.77
CA LEU A 60 -12.37 -17.18 1.44
C LEU A 60 -13.71 -16.45 1.25
N MET A 61 -14.58 -16.43 2.28
CA MET A 61 -15.83 -15.68 2.22
C MET A 61 -15.61 -14.18 2.10
N LEU A 62 -14.59 -13.62 2.74
CA LEU A 62 -14.21 -12.22 2.57
C LEU A 62 -13.72 -11.92 1.15
N ALA A 63 -12.89 -12.80 0.58
CA ALA A 63 -12.42 -12.67 -0.79
C ALA A 63 -13.60 -12.73 -1.78
N VAL A 64 -14.52 -13.68 -1.60
CA VAL A 64 -15.74 -13.78 -2.42
C VAL A 64 -16.58 -12.52 -2.30
N THR A 65 -16.75 -11.99 -1.08
CA THR A 65 -17.50 -10.73 -0.84
C THR A 65 -16.92 -9.59 -1.66
N PHE A 66 -15.59 -9.41 -1.60
CA PHE A 66 -14.91 -8.37 -2.37
C PHE A 66 -15.12 -8.54 -3.87
N TRP A 67 -14.85 -9.74 -4.40
CA TRP A 67 -14.93 -10.00 -5.84
C TRP A 67 -16.36 -9.84 -6.38
N VAL A 68 -17.36 -10.39 -5.71
CA VAL A 68 -18.75 -10.28 -6.15
C VAL A 68 -19.22 -8.82 -6.14
N GLY A 69 -18.86 -8.05 -5.11
CA GLY A 69 -19.17 -6.63 -5.05
C GLY A 69 -18.45 -5.82 -6.14
N ALA A 70 -17.15 -6.07 -6.34
CA ALA A 70 -16.36 -5.39 -7.36
C ALA A 70 -16.87 -5.71 -8.77
N LEU A 71 -17.09 -6.99 -9.08
CA LEU A 71 -17.63 -7.42 -10.40
C LEU A 71 -19.03 -6.87 -10.65
N GLY A 72 -19.90 -6.91 -9.63
CA GLY A 72 -21.24 -6.37 -9.73
C GLY A 72 -21.26 -4.86 -9.96
N LEU A 73 -20.50 -4.10 -9.17
CA LEU A 73 -20.43 -2.65 -9.28
C LEU A 73 -19.75 -2.22 -10.60
N CYS A 74 -18.61 -2.80 -10.94
CA CYS A 74 -17.93 -2.53 -12.22
C CYS A 74 -18.85 -2.88 -13.40
N GLY A 75 -19.56 -4.01 -13.30
CA GLY A 75 -20.51 -4.43 -14.34
C GLY A 75 -21.61 -3.40 -14.58
N VAL A 76 -22.25 -2.94 -13.51
CA VAL A 76 -23.31 -1.92 -13.60
C VAL A 76 -22.75 -0.59 -14.10
N VAL A 77 -21.65 -0.12 -13.52
CA VAL A 77 -21.09 1.20 -13.85
C VAL A 77 -20.54 1.23 -15.27
N PHE A 78 -19.86 0.20 -15.76
CA PHE A 78 -19.32 0.16 -17.12
C PHE A 78 -20.42 0.03 -18.19
N LEU A 79 -21.58 -0.55 -17.85
CA LEU A 79 -22.73 -0.55 -18.73
C LEU A 79 -23.42 0.81 -18.83
N LEU A 80 -23.60 1.51 -17.69
CA LEU A 80 -24.36 2.75 -17.61
C LEU A 80 -23.54 3.98 -17.94
N ALA A 81 -22.30 4.04 -17.44
CA ALA A 81 -21.37 5.15 -17.56
C ALA A 81 -19.95 4.61 -17.86
N PRO A 82 -19.66 4.13 -19.08
CA PRO A 82 -18.35 3.59 -19.41
C PRO A 82 -17.26 4.67 -19.25
N PRO A 83 -16.08 4.33 -18.73
CA PRO A 83 -14.96 5.27 -18.66
C PRO A 83 -14.54 5.69 -20.07
N VAL A 84 -14.18 6.95 -20.22
CA VAL A 84 -13.60 7.45 -21.45
C VAL A 84 -12.15 6.97 -21.54
N ILE A 85 -11.88 5.99 -22.37
CA ILE A 85 -10.52 5.46 -22.61
C ILE A 85 -9.99 6.10 -23.88
N PRO A 86 -8.73 6.62 -23.90
CA PRO A 86 -8.11 7.11 -25.12
C PRO A 86 -8.07 6.06 -26.23
N ASP A 87 -8.30 6.47 -27.46
CA ASP A 87 -8.35 5.59 -28.64
C ASP A 87 -7.05 4.79 -28.82
N GLU A 88 -5.90 5.37 -28.44
CA GLU A 88 -4.59 4.70 -28.50
C GLU A 88 -4.48 3.49 -27.56
N LEU A 89 -5.11 3.57 -26.39
CA LEU A 89 -5.19 2.47 -25.42
C LEU A 89 -6.25 1.45 -25.85
N LEU A 90 -7.39 1.92 -26.37
CA LEU A 90 -8.46 1.06 -26.84
C LEU A 90 -8.00 0.18 -28.01
N ALA A 91 -7.18 0.71 -28.91
CA ALA A 91 -6.59 -0.04 -30.02
C ALA A 91 -5.65 -1.18 -29.60
N LYS A 92 -5.05 -1.08 -28.41
CA LYS A 92 -4.16 -2.11 -27.84
C LYS A 92 -4.88 -3.14 -26.97
N MET A 93 -6.15 -2.88 -26.63
CA MET A 93 -6.96 -3.80 -25.82
C MET A 93 -7.69 -4.83 -26.69
N PRO A 94 -7.80 -6.09 -26.25
CA PRO A 94 -8.55 -7.12 -26.98
C PRO A 94 -10.07 -6.88 -26.95
N ILE A 95 -10.54 -5.88 -26.20
CA ILE A 95 -11.95 -5.54 -26.01
C ILE A 95 -12.16 -4.12 -26.53
N HIS A 96 -12.89 -3.97 -27.61
CA HIS A 96 -13.14 -2.68 -28.25
C HIS A 96 -14.31 -1.89 -27.63
N ASP A 97 -15.11 -2.53 -26.75
CA ASP A 97 -16.23 -1.89 -26.07
C ASP A 97 -16.23 -2.24 -24.59
N VAL A 98 -16.04 -1.22 -23.75
CA VAL A 98 -16.05 -1.35 -22.28
C VAL A 98 -17.42 -1.78 -21.76
N ARG A 99 -18.50 -1.46 -22.47
CA ARG A 99 -19.86 -1.93 -22.13
C ARG A 99 -19.98 -3.44 -22.23
N PHE A 100 -19.34 -4.03 -23.24
CA PHE A 100 -19.31 -5.50 -23.37
C PHE A 100 -18.59 -6.14 -22.17
N LEU A 101 -17.46 -5.55 -21.74
CA LEU A 101 -16.77 -5.98 -20.51
C LEU A 101 -17.71 -5.84 -19.30
N GLY A 102 -18.39 -4.71 -19.16
CA GLY A 102 -19.39 -4.49 -18.12
C GLY A 102 -20.47 -5.58 -18.08
N GLY A 103 -20.98 -5.96 -19.26
CA GLY A 103 -21.95 -7.06 -19.39
C GLY A 103 -21.41 -8.40 -18.89
N ILE A 104 -20.18 -8.74 -19.23
CA ILE A 104 -19.51 -9.97 -18.75
C ILE A 104 -19.35 -9.95 -17.23
N LEU A 105 -18.83 -8.85 -16.68
CA LEU A 105 -18.61 -8.72 -15.22
C LEU A 105 -19.92 -8.84 -14.45
N LEU A 106 -20.97 -8.19 -14.93
CA LEU A 106 -22.30 -8.28 -14.33
C LEU A 106 -22.87 -9.69 -14.44
N ALA A 107 -22.73 -10.35 -15.59
CA ALA A 107 -23.18 -11.72 -15.78
C ALA A 107 -22.50 -12.69 -14.80
N ILE A 108 -21.20 -12.53 -14.56
CA ILE A 108 -20.45 -13.33 -13.56
C ILE A 108 -20.99 -13.06 -12.14
N ALA A 109 -21.21 -11.80 -11.76
CA ALA A 109 -21.76 -11.47 -10.45
C ALA A 109 -23.18 -12.01 -10.26
N LEU A 110 -24.04 -11.89 -11.27
CA LEU A 110 -25.39 -12.43 -11.25
C LEU A 110 -25.41 -13.96 -11.23
N SER A 111 -24.52 -14.63 -11.98
CA SER A 111 -24.39 -16.09 -11.95
C SER A 111 -24.07 -16.61 -10.55
N TYR A 112 -23.19 -15.92 -9.81
CA TYR A 112 -22.93 -16.24 -8.40
C TYR A 112 -24.20 -16.13 -7.55
N LEU A 113 -24.99 -15.06 -7.72
CA LEU A 113 -26.26 -14.93 -6.99
C LEU A 113 -27.22 -16.06 -7.35
N VAL A 114 -27.39 -16.37 -8.64
CA VAL A 114 -28.23 -17.49 -9.10
C VAL A 114 -27.77 -18.81 -8.47
N LEU A 115 -26.48 -19.08 -8.43
CA LEU A 115 -25.93 -20.27 -7.76
C LEU A 115 -26.29 -20.32 -6.28
N CYS A 116 -26.20 -19.18 -5.57
CA CYS A 116 -26.62 -19.09 -4.16
C CYS A 116 -28.12 -19.31 -3.95
N PHE A 117 -28.96 -18.98 -4.95
CA PHE A 117 -30.40 -19.24 -4.89
C PHE A 117 -30.78 -20.68 -5.20
N THR A 118 -30.05 -21.32 -6.12
CA THR A 118 -30.37 -22.66 -6.65
C THR A 118 -29.69 -23.78 -5.86
N ILE A 119 -28.41 -23.58 -5.49
CA ILE A 119 -27.60 -24.62 -4.85
C ILE A 119 -27.68 -24.47 -3.32
N ARG A 120 -28.48 -25.32 -2.69
CA ARG A 120 -28.65 -25.37 -1.24
C ARG A 120 -27.88 -26.51 -0.57
N LYS A 121 -27.31 -27.43 -1.36
CA LYS A 121 -26.53 -28.56 -0.85
C LYS A 121 -25.04 -28.29 -0.94
N PRO A 122 -24.21 -28.83 -0.04
CA PRO A 122 -22.76 -28.75 -0.18
C PRO A 122 -22.30 -29.30 -1.55
N VAL A 123 -21.47 -28.54 -2.25
CA VAL A 123 -20.87 -28.97 -3.52
C VAL A 123 -19.45 -29.45 -3.22
N HIS A 124 -19.11 -30.64 -3.70
CA HIS A 124 -17.77 -31.18 -3.57
C HIS A 124 -16.90 -30.65 -4.71
N ILE A 125 -16.00 -29.71 -4.39
CA ILE A 125 -15.04 -29.14 -5.33
C ILE A 125 -13.63 -29.57 -4.87
N PHE A 126 -12.88 -30.27 -5.74
CA PHE A 126 -11.54 -30.78 -5.43
C PHE A 126 -11.47 -31.60 -4.13
N GLY A 127 -12.49 -32.43 -3.84
CA GLY A 127 -12.55 -33.29 -2.64
C GLY A 127 -12.84 -32.54 -1.32
N LYS A 128 -13.19 -31.26 -1.39
CA LYS A 128 -13.61 -30.44 -0.23
C LYS A 128 -15.06 -30.00 -0.38
N GLU A 129 -15.80 -30.02 0.72
CA GLU A 129 -17.16 -29.51 0.76
C GLU A 129 -17.16 -27.98 0.76
N PHE A 130 -17.73 -27.39 -0.27
CA PHE A 130 -17.99 -25.97 -0.40
C PHE A 130 -19.48 -25.70 -0.21
N VAL A 131 -19.83 -24.86 0.76
CA VAL A 131 -21.21 -24.45 1.04
C VAL A 131 -21.40 -23.03 0.57
N PHE A 132 -22.32 -22.82 -0.37
CA PHE A 132 -22.72 -21.48 -0.80
C PHE A 132 -23.44 -20.76 0.35
N PRO A 133 -23.22 -19.46 0.52
CA PRO A 133 -23.96 -18.68 1.52
C PRO A 133 -25.45 -18.60 1.16
N ILE A 134 -26.30 -18.47 2.16
CA ILE A 134 -27.73 -18.25 1.91
C ILE A 134 -27.94 -16.98 1.07
N PRO A 135 -28.97 -16.92 0.21
CA PRO A 135 -29.19 -15.82 -0.73
C PRO A 135 -29.18 -14.41 -0.07
N ARG A 136 -29.77 -14.30 1.10
CA ARG A 136 -29.76 -13.02 1.85
C ARG A 136 -28.34 -12.55 2.22
N ILE A 137 -27.44 -13.46 2.56
CA ILE A 137 -26.05 -13.13 2.85
C ILE A 137 -25.32 -12.77 1.55
N ALA A 138 -25.55 -13.52 0.44
CA ALA A 138 -24.94 -13.24 -0.86
C ALA A 138 -25.31 -11.84 -1.38
N VAL A 139 -26.59 -11.46 -1.29
CA VAL A 139 -27.04 -10.11 -1.66
C VAL A 139 -26.42 -9.05 -0.73
N ALA A 140 -26.41 -9.30 0.59
CA ALA A 140 -25.79 -8.38 1.54
C ALA A 140 -24.28 -8.20 1.30
N GLN A 141 -23.57 -9.26 0.91
CA GLN A 141 -22.15 -9.20 0.54
C GLN A 141 -21.94 -8.28 -0.67
N MET A 142 -22.75 -8.44 -1.72
CA MET A 142 -22.65 -7.63 -2.92
C MET A 142 -22.92 -6.14 -2.64
N VAL A 143 -23.99 -5.86 -1.85
CA VAL A 143 -24.35 -4.48 -1.49
C VAL A 143 -23.28 -3.83 -0.63
N VAL A 144 -22.83 -4.52 0.42
CA VAL A 144 -21.80 -3.97 1.34
C VAL A 144 -20.49 -3.69 0.62
N ALA A 145 -20.03 -4.61 -0.24
CA ALA A 145 -18.81 -4.40 -1.00
C ALA A 145 -18.96 -3.32 -2.08
N GLY A 146 -20.12 -3.21 -2.72
CA GLY A 146 -20.42 -2.10 -3.64
C GLY A 146 -20.41 -0.74 -2.93
N VAL A 147 -21.03 -0.65 -1.76
CA VAL A 147 -21.04 0.58 -0.94
C VAL A 147 -19.63 0.93 -0.47
N ASP A 148 -18.81 -0.04 -0.07
CA ASP A 148 -17.41 0.16 0.32
C ASP A 148 -16.59 0.78 -0.83
N LEU A 149 -16.71 0.23 -2.04
CA LEU A 149 -16.02 0.75 -3.22
C LEU A 149 -16.51 2.15 -3.62
N ILE A 150 -17.82 2.42 -3.54
CA ILE A 150 -18.38 3.75 -3.79
C ILE A 150 -17.89 4.76 -2.76
N ALA A 151 -17.85 4.37 -1.47
CA ALA A 151 -17.34 5.23 -0.40
C ALA A 151 -15.85 5.55 -0.58
N ALA A 152 -15.06 4.56 -0.99
CA ALA A 152 -13.64 4.76 -1.30
C ALA A 152 -13.46 5.69 -2.52
N ALA A 153 -14.26 5.53 -3.57
CA ALA A 153 -14.27 6.44 -4.73
C ALA A 153 -14.68 7.86 -4.32
N ALA A 154 -15.70 8.00 -3.48
CA ALA A 154 -16.15 9.30 -2.96
C ALA A 154 -15.07 9.98 -2.11
N CYS A 155 -14.34 9.22 -1.28
CA CYS A 155 -13.21 9.74 -0.52
C CYS A 155 -12.12 10.31 -1.46
N MET A 156 -11.80 9.62 -2.55
CA MET A 156 -10.85 10.13 -3.54
C MET A 156 -11.39 11.34 -4.29
N TYR A 157 -12.67 11.31 -4.68
CA TYR A 157 -13.32 12.37 -5.43
C TYR A 157 -13.32 13.71 -4.67
N VAL A 158 -13.64 13.70 -3.38
CA VAL A 158 -13.65 14.92 -2.52
C VAL A 158 -12.26 15.55 -2.38
N LEU A 159 -11.19 14.80 -2.63
CA LEU A 159 -9.83 15.29 -2.58
C LEU A 159 -9.35 15.86 -3.93
N LEU A 160 -10.08 15.61 -5.02
CA LEU A 160 -9.76 16.18 -6.32
C LEU A 160 -10.03 17.70 -6.34
N PRO A 161 -9.28 18.47 -7.14
CA PRO A 161 -9.56 19.88 -7.32
C PRO A 161 -10.96 20.14 -7.89
N ASP A 162 -11.69 21.11 -7.33
CA ASP A 162 -13.07 21.43 -7.71
C ASP A 162 -13.22 21.91 -9.16
N ASP A 163 -12.15 22.45 -9.73
CA ASP A 163 -12.11 23.05 -11.06
C ASP A 163 -11.87 22.04 -12.20
N LEU A 164 -11.83 20.75 -11.91
CA LEU A 164 -11.74 19.71 -12.95
C LEU A 164 -13.02 19.57 -13.78
N GLY A 165 -14.16 20.05 -13.28
CA GLY A 165 -15.44 19.98 -13.98
C GLY A 165 -15.98 18.56 -14.17
N ILE A 166 -15.42 17.55 -13.49
CA ILE A 166 -15.80 16.14 -13.58
C ILE A 166 -16.79 15.86 -12.46
N GLY A 167 -17.98 15.32 -12.80
CA GLY A 167 -18.95 14.86 -11.83
C GLY A 167 -18.53 13.54 -11.16
N PHE A 168 -19.06 13.27 -9.96
CA PHE A 168 -18.77 12.00 -9.26
C PHE A 168 -19.13 10.77 -10.08
N ILE A 169 -20.24 10.82 -10.83
CA ILE A 169 -20.72 9.72 -11.68
C ILE A 169 -19.74 9.46 -12.83
N ASP A 170 -19.13 10.52 -13.37
CA ASP A 170 -18.14 10.40 -14.46
C ASP A 170 -16.75 9.97 -13.93
N PHE A 171 -16.43 10.31 -12.68
CA PHE A 171 -15.19 9.89 -12.01
C PHE A 171 -15.22 8.43 -11.57
N LEU A 172 -16.37 7.92 -11.10
CA LEU A 172 -16.52 6.59 -10.54
C LEU A 172 -15.99 5.46 -11.46
N PRO A 173 -16.30 5.46 -12.78
CA PRO A 173 -15.74 4.48 -13.70
C PRO A 173 -14.20 4.48 -13.76
N SER A 174 -13.60 5.66 -13.74
CA SER A 174 -12.13 5.83 -13.76
C SER A 174 -11.50 5.27 -12.48
N TYR A 175 -12.11 5.53 -11.32
CA TYR A 175 -11.69 4.95 -10.04
C TYR A 175 -11.78 3.42 -10.05
N LEU A 176 -12.88 2.86 -10.53
CA LEU A 176 -13.06 1.41 -10.61
C LEU A 176 -12.08 0.76 -11.57
N MET A 177 -11.78 1.41 -12.70
CA MET A 177 -10.75 0.95 -13.63
C MET A 177 -9.36 0.93 -12.97
N ALA A 178 -9.02 1.97 -12.19
CA ALA A 178 -7.78 2.00 -11.44
C ALA A 178 -7.70 0.86 -10.42
N GLN A 179 -8.80 0.55 -9.72
CA GLN A 179 -8.85 -0.59 -8.80
C GLN A 179 -8.69 -1.93 -9.51
N VAL A 180 -9.31 -2.12 -10.66
CA VAL A 180 -9.14 -3.33 -11.48
C VAL A 180 -7.67 -3.46 -11.91
N ALA A 181 -7.04 -2.39 -12.38
CA ALA A 181 -5.63 -2.39 -12.77
C ALA A 181 -4.70 -2.76 -11.60
N VAL A 182 -4.94 -2.22 -10.39
CA VAL A 182 -4.19 -2.57 -9.18
C VAL A 182 -4.30 -4.06 -8.85
N VAL A 183 -5.51 -4.61 -8.94
CA VAL A 183 -5.74 -6.03 -8.64
C VAL A 183 -5.06 -6.93 -9.68
N LEU A 184 -5.14 -6.59 -10.96
CA LEU A 184 -4.51 -7.37 -12.04
C LEU A 184 -2.99 -7.36 -11.98
N THR A 185 -2.39 -6.23 -11.61
CA THR A 185 -0.93 -6.10 -11.53
C THR A 185 -0.33 -6.69 -10.26
N HIS A 186 -1.14 -7.02 -9.26
CA HIS A 186 -0.71 -7.55 -7.95
C HIS A 186 0.36 -6.71 -7.25
N VAL A 187 0.48 -5.42 -7.60
CA VAL A 187 1.43 -4.51 -6.95
C VAL A 187 0.96 -4.23 -5.51
N PRO A 188 1.80 -4.46 -4.49
CA PRO A 188 1.44 -4.19 -3.10
C PRO A 188 1.00 -2.73 -2.91
N GLY A 189 -0.20 -2.52 -2.34
CA GLY A 189 -0.77 -1.19 -2.18
C GLY A 189 -1.09 -0.45 -3.48
N GLY A 190 -0.94 -1.07 -4.66
CA GLY A 190 -1.20 -0.46 -5.96
C GLY A 190 -0.30 0.74 -6.29
N VAL A 191 0.90 0.82 -5.67
CA VAL A 191 1.81 1.97 -5.82
C VAL A 191 2.27 2.11 -7.27
N GLY A 192 2.11 3.30 -7.84
CA GLY A 192 2.43 3.60 -9.23
C GLY A 192 1.28 3.30 -10.20
N VAL A 193 0.63 2.15 -10.09
CA VAL A 193 -0.46 1.75 -11.00
C VAL A 193 -1.71 2.57 -10.80
N PHE A 194 -2.14 2.73 -9.56
CA PHE A 194 -3.33 3.52 -9.23
C PHE A 194 -3.17 4.99 -9.64
N GLU A 195 -2.02 5.60 -9.32
CA GLU A 195 -1.68 6.97 -9.67
C GLU A 195 -1.71 7.18 -11.18
N LEU A 196 -1.05 6.28 -11.91
CA LEU A 196 -0.91 6.37 -13.36
C LEU A 196 -2.26 6.28 -14.06
N VAL A 197 -3.13 5.35 -13.63
CA VAL A 197 -4.47 5.20 -14.20
C VAL A 197 -5.36 6.41 -13.89
N ILE A 198 -5.36 6.90 -12.64
CA ILE A 198 -6.15 8.09 -12.28
C ILE A 198 -5.67 9.32 -13.05
N LEU A 199 -4.36 9.58 -13.11
CA LEU A 199 -3.82 10.70 -13.87
C LEU A 199 -4.19 10.63 -15.35
N HIS A 200 -4.08 9.44 -15.93
CA HIS A 200 -4.35 9.26 -17.35
C HIS A 200 -5.84 9.38 -17.71
N LEU A 201 -6.73 8.87 -16.85
CA LEU A 201 -8.18 8.91 -17.10
C LEU A 201 -8.85 10.23 -16.70
N THR A 202 -8.20 11.08 -15.90
CA THR A 202 -8.76 12.40 -15.55
C THR A 202 -8.48 13.47 -16.63
N HIS A 203 -7.61 13.20 -17.61
CA HIS A 203 -7.30 14.09 -18.76
C HIS A 203 -7.16 15.58 -18.41
N THR A 204 -6.52 15.90 -17.29
CA THR A 204 -6.44 17.28 -16.80
C THR A 204 -5.08 17.89 -17.11
N PRO A 205 -5.02 19.19 -17.46
CA PRO A 205 -3.75 19.93 -17.54
C PRO A 205 -3.10 20.14 -16.16
N ARG A 206 -3.82 19.83 -15.06
CA ARG A 206 -3.33 19.98 -13.68
C ARG A 206 -2.92 18.63 -13.06
N GLU A 207 -2.10 17.87 -13.75
CA GLU A 207 -1.60 16.57 -13.30
C GLU A 207 -0.99 16.63 -11.89
N GLN A 208 -0.28 17.71 -11.55
CA GLN A 208 0.33 17.90 -10.23
C GLN A 208 -0.70 17.97 -9.10
N ALA A 209 -1.83 18.64 -9.31
CA ALA A 209 -2.87 18.75 -8.31
C ALA A 209 -3.62 17.41 -8.11
N VAL A 210 -3.89 16.69 -9.20
CA VAL A 210 -4.46 15.34 -9.13
C VAL A 210 -3.49 14.38 -8.45
N PHE A 211 -2.20 14.46 -8.75
CA PHE A 211 -1.20 13.64 -8.07
C PHE A 211 -1.12 13.93 -6.58
N ALA A 212 -1.19 15.20 -6.17
CA ALA A 212 -1.26 15.59 -4.77
C ALA A 212 -2.53 15.04 -4.08
N ALA A 213 -3.68 15.07 -4.75
CA ALA A 213 -4.93 14.48 -4.27
C ALA A 213 -4.81 12.96 -4.06
N VAL A 214 -4.17 12.25 -4.99
CA VAL A 214 -3.90 10.80 -4.85
C VAL A 214 -2.97 10.51 -3.67
N LEU A 215 -1.93 11.31 -3.45
CA LEU A 215 -1.06 11.16 -2.28
C LEU A 215 -1.82 11.41 -0.97
N LEU A 216 -2.68 12.43 -0.94
CA LEU A 216 -3.52 12.72 0.22
C LEU A 216 -4.54 11.60 0.46
N PHE A 217 -5.13 11.04 -0.59
CA PHE A 217 -5.98 9.85 -0.51
C PHE A 217 -5.22 8.67 0.12
N ARG A 218 -3.97 8.42 -0.29
CA ARG A 218 -3.17 7.37 0.33
C ARG A 218 -2.93 7.61 1.81
N LEU A 219 -2.66 8.85 2.19
CA LEU A 219 -2.48 9.19 3.61
C LEU A 219 -3.75 8.92 4.40
N ILE A 220 -4.91 9.36 3.90
CA ILE A 220 -6.19 9.27 4.60
C ILE A 220 -6.76 7.84 4.57
N TYR A 221 -6.72 7.18 3.42
CA TYR A 221 -7.39 5.89 3.22
C TYR A 221 -6.52 4.68 3.59
N PHE A 222 -5.18 4.78 3.50
CA PHE A 222 -4.26 3.68 3.79
C PHE A 222 -3.50 3.89 5.11
N ILE A 223 -2.81 5.03 5.26
CA ILE A 223 -1.90 5.25 6.40
C ILE A 223 -2.66 5.56 7.69
N LEU A 224 -3.65 6.43 7.65
CA LEU A 224 -4.41 6.81 8.84
C LEU A 224 -5.15 5.62 9.47
N PRO A 225 -5.87 4.76 8.72
CA PRO A 225 -6.45 3.54 9.27
C PRO A 225 -5.41 2.56 9.82
N LEU A 226 -4.23 2.46 9.19
CA LEU A 226 -3.14 1.62 9.67
C LEU A 226 -2.61 2.10 11.03
N LEU A 227 -2.43 3.41 11.20
CA LEU A 227 -2.02 4.01 12.48
C LEU A 227 -3.10 3.81 13.55
N ALA A 228 -4.37 4.01 13.20
CA ALA A 228 -5.49 3.74 14.10
C ALA A 228 -5.57 2.26 14.50
N ALA A 229 -5.37 1.35 13.55
CA ALA A 229 -5.33 -0.08 13.80
C ALA A 229 -4.17 -0.47 14.73
N ALA A 230 -2.99 0.10 14.51
CA ALA A 230 -1.81 -0.11 15.38
C ALA A 230 -2.06 0.40 16.81
N ALA A 231 -2.68 1.58 16.95
CA ALA A 231 -3.03 2.14 18.25
C ALA A 231 -4.08 1.27 18.98
N LEU A 232 -5.14 0.83 18.27
CA LEU A 232 -6.15 -0.06 18.82
C LEU A 232 -5.57 -1.42 19.24
N LEU A 233 -4.67 -1.96 18.44
CA LEU A 233 -3.98 -3.20 18.76
C LEU A 233 -3.13 -3.03 20.02
N ALA A 234 -2.38 -1.93 20.13
CA ALA A 234 -1.60 -1.61 21.32
C ALA A 234 -2.46 -1.49 22.57
N VAL A 235 -3.62 -0.79 22.48
CA VAL A 235 -4.58 -0.66 23.58
C VAL A 235 -5.21 -2.02 23.95
N TYR A 236 -5.57 -2.82 22.96
CA TYR A 236 -6.11 -4.17 23.19
C TYR A 236 -5.11 -5.06 23.93
N GLU A 237 -3.87 -5.10 23.46
CA GLU A 237 -2.77 -5.84 24.09
C GLU A 237 -2.51 -5.36 25.52
N ALA A 238 -2.45 -4.05 25.73
CA ALA A 238 -2.26 -3.45 27.05
C ALA A 238 -3.38 -3.80 28.06
N ARG A 239 -4.62 -3.90 27.59
CA ARG A 239 -5.77 -4.26 28.43
C ARG A 239 -5.83 -5.76 28.76
N GLN A 240 -5.44 -6.60 27.80
CA GLN A 240 -5.50 -8.06 27.96
C GLN A 240 -4.39 -8.61 28.85
N SER A 241 -3.33 -7.88 29.11
CA SER A 241 -2.12 -8.43 29.61
C SER A 241 -1.35 -7.57 30.60
N ARG A 242 -1.66 -7.68 31.87
CA ARG A 242 -0.63 -7.42 32.89
C ARG A 242 0.50 -8.48 32.89
N ASN A 243 0.27 -9.68 32.38
CA ASN A 243 1.27 -10.77 32.28
C ASN A 243 1.89 -10.91 30.88
N THR A 244 1.17 -10.62 29.80
CA THR A 244 1.65 -10.74 28.43
C THR A 244 2.46 -9.54 27.98
N LEU A 245 2.42 -8.38 28.66
CA LEU A 245 3.39 -7.29 28.43
C LEU A 245 4.84 -7.77 28.57
N ARG A 246 5.12 -8.74 29.41
CA ARG A 246 6.43 -9.41 29.49
C ARG A 246 6.70 -10.32 28.30
N GLU A 247 5.71 -11.01 27.75
CA GLU A 247 5.85 -11.90 26.59
C GLU A 247 5.80 -11.13 25.26
N ALA A 248 4.89 -10.19 25.08
CA ALA A 248 4.87 -9.28 23.93
C ALA A 248 6.15 -8.41 23.90
N GLY A 249 6.63 -7.93 25.05
CA GLY A 249 7.95 -7.31 25.19
C GLY A 249 9.07 -8.25 24.73
N ARG A 250 8.95 -9.55 24.95
CA ARG A 250 9.92 -10.56 24.50
C ARG A 250 9.83 -10.79 22.98
N TRP A 251 8.62 -10.87 22.39
CA TRP A 251 8.42 -11.02 20.94
C TRP A 251 8.77 -9.74 20.16
N LEU A 252 8.33 -8.56 20.61
CA LEU A 252 8.78 -7.26 20.06
C LEU A 252 10.30 -7.11 20.23
N SER A 253 10.85 -7.69 21.28
CA SER A 253 12.29 -7.66 21.50
C SER A 253 13.08 -8.56 20.55
N VAL A 254 12.52 -9.68 20.11
CA VAL A 254 13.15 -10.58 19.15
C VAL A 254 13.07 -9.99 17.73
N LEU A 255 11.97 -9.32 17.37
CA LEU A 255 11.74 -8.75 16.05
C LEU A 255 12.26 -7.31 15.88
N SER A 256 12.56 -6.59 16.99
CA SER A 256 12.89 -5.17 16.92
C SER A 256 14.13 -4.83 16.11
N HIS A 257 15.14 -5.69 16.10
CA HIS A 257 16.36 -5.47 15.29
C HIS A 257 16.10 -5.69 13.79
N SER A 258 15.30 -6.71 13.42
CA SER A 258 14.91 -6.94 12.02
C SER A 258 13.99 -5.83 11.52
N ILE A 259 13.03 -5.38 12.34
CA ILE A 259 12.19 -4.22 12.00
C ILE A 259 13.05 -2.98 11.79
N ALA A 260 14.00 -2.71 12.68
CA ALA A 260 14.93 -1.59 12.53
C ALA A 260 15.79 -1.73 11.26
N ALA A 261 16.25 -2.93 10.90
CA ALA A 261 17.00 -3.18 9.68
C ALA A 261 16.15 -2.92 8.42
N TYR A 262 14.98 -3.54 8.32
CA TYR A 262 14.11 -3.37 7.14
C TYR A 262 13.56 -1.95 7.00
N THR A 263 13.18 -1.29 8.10
CA THR A 263 12.74 0.12 8.05
C THR A 263 13.89 1.04 7.64
N THR A 264 15.13 0.75 8.06
CA THR A 264 16.32 1.51 7.63
C THR A 264 16.59 1.31 6.15
N PHE A 265 16.44 0.08 5.62
CA PHE A 265 16.56 -0.20 4.20
C PHE A 265 15.53 0.59 3.38
N VAL A 266 14.26 0.54 3.78
CA VAL A 266 13.17 1.31 3.13
C VAL A 266 13.41 2.82 3.23
N GLY A 267 13.86 3.32 4.39
CA GLY A 267 14.24 4.71 4.57
C GLY A 267 15.38 5.14 3.62
N GLY A 268 16.36 4.27 3.42
CA GLY A 268 17.43 4.47 2.43
C GLY A 268 16.89 4.56 1.00
N CYS A 269 15.96 3.69 0.61
CA CYS A 269 15.28 3.76 -0.69
C CYS A 269 14.51 5.07 -0.86
N ILE A 270 13.76 5.51 0.16
CA ILE A 270 13.00 6.77 0.13
C ILE A 270 13.94 7.97 -0.07
N LEU A 271 15.06 8.02 0.66
CA LEU A 271 16.05 9.09 0.51
C LEU A 271 16.68 9.08 -0.88
N LEU A 272 17.01 7.91 -1.42
CA LEU A 272 17.55 7.76 -2.79
C LEU A 272 16.58 8.28 -3.84
N VAL A 273 15.32 7.80 -3.81
CA VAL A 273 14.28 8.26 -4.74
C VAL A 273 14.06 9.77 -4.59
N SER A 274 13.99 10.25 -3.34
CA SER A 274 13.87 11.68 -3.07
C SER A 274 15.04 12.47 -3.66
N ALA A 275 16.28 11.96 -3.62
CA ALA A 275 17.44 12.62 -4.19
C ALA A 275 17.38 12.74 -5.71
N MET A 276 16.71 11.80 -6.41
CA MET A 276 16.55 11.81 -7.87
C MET A 276 15.41 12.72 -8.33
N LEU A 277 14.46 13.07 -7.46
CA LEU A 277 13.36 13.94 -7.81
C LEU A 277 13.83 15.40 -7.86
N PRO A 278 13.53 16.16 -8.96
CA PRO A 278 13.87 17.57 -9.05
C PRO A 278 13.09 18.38 -8.00
N THR A 279 13.73 19.44 -7.51
CA THR A 279 13.08 20.40 -6.61
C THR A 279 12.08 21.23 -7.43
N LEU A 280 10.89 21.48 -6.90
CA LEU A 280 9.87 22.29 -7.57
C LEU A 280 10.40 23.70 -7.87
N PRO A 281 10.24 24.23 -9.11
CA PRO A 281 10.76 25.54 -9.49
C PRO A 281 10.28 26.68 -8.58
N ALA A 282 9.03 26.59 -8.08
CA ALA A 282 8.47 27.57 -7.14
C ALA A 282 9.21 27.59 -5.79
N VAL A 283 9.65 26.44 -5.30
CA VAL A 283 10.42 26.33 -4.05
C VAL A 283 11.84 26.83 -4.25
N VAL A 284 12.44 26.53 -5.40
CA VAL A 284 13.78 27.05 -5.76
C VAL A 284 13.78 28.58 -5.81
N ALA A 285 12.76 29.19 -6.46
CA ALA A 285 12.64 30.64 -6.55
C ALA A 285 12.47 31.33 -5.19
N GLN A 286 11.79 30.69 -4.22
CA GLN A 286 11.64 31.21 -2.86
C GLN A 286 12.91 31.03 -2.01
N LEU A 287 13.72 30.04 -2.30
CA LEU A 287 14.96 29.74 -1.56
C LEU A 287 16.21 30.40 -2.17
N ASP A 288 16.18 30.81 -3.43
CA ASP A 288 17.33 31.47 -4.11
C ASP A 288 17.77 32.77 -3.39
N ASP A 289 16.83 33.42 -2.67
CA ASP A 289 17.13 34.65 -1.88
C ASP A 289 17.85 34.32 -0.53
N PHE A 290 17.72 33.09 -0.02
CA PHE A 290 18.23 32.70 1.31
C PHE A 290 19.35 31.67 1.27
N LEU A 291 19.43 30.84 0.23
CA LEU A 291 20.34 29.69 0.16
C LEU A 291 21.10 29.67 -1.18
N PRO A 292 22.44 29.62 -1.16
CA PRO A 292 23.25 29.46 -2.37
C PRO A 292 22.88 28.16 -3.11
N ARG A 293 22.83 28.18 -4.43
CA ARG A 293 22.52 26.97 -5.27
C ARG A 293 23.46 25.80 -5.01
N THR A 294 24.68 26.07 -4.59
CA THR A 294 25.64 25.04 -4.16
C THR A 294 25.16 24.22 -2.96
N LEU A 295 24.44 24.83 -2.01
CA LEU A 295 23.86 24.14 -0.88
C LEU A 295 22.66 23.25 -1.27
N LEU A 296 21.83 23.70 -2.23
CA LEU A 296 20.73 22.90 -2.79
C LEU A 296 21.27 21.64 -3.49
N MET A 297 22.31 21.78 -4.32
CA MET A 297 22.98 20.64 -4.97
C MET A 297 23.63 19.74 -3.93
N GLY A 298 24.27 20.30 -2.92
CA GLY A 298 24.82 19.56 -1.78
C GLY A 298 23.78 18.75 -1.05
N GLY A 299 22.55 19.26 -0.87
CA GLY A 299 21.43 18.56 -0.27
C GLY A 299 21.03 17.29 -1.04
N HIS A 300 20.97 17.35 -2.37
CA HIS A 300 20.72 16.19 -3.23
C HIS A 300 21.82 15.12 -3.06
N LEU A 301 23.09 15.54 -3.08
CA LEU A 301 24.21 14.62 -2.91
C LEU A 301 24.21 13.95 -1.54
N VAL A 302 23.96 14.71 -0.48
CA VAL A 302 23.89 14.18 0.90
C VAL A 302 22.73 13.18 1.02
N CYS A 303 21.56 13.46 0.47
CA CYS A 303 20.44 12.52 0.43
C CYS A 303 20.80 11.23 -0.32
N ALA A 304 21.41 11.34 -1.49
CA ALA A 304 21.79 10.19 -2.32
C ALA A 304 22.82 9.31 -1.61
N LEU A 305 23.90 9.90 -1.07
CA LEU A 305 24.95 9.18 -0.35
C LEU A 305 24.39 8.54 0.95
N SER A 306 23.65 9.28 1.73
CA SER A 306 23.02 8.75 2.94
C SER A 306 22.07 7.61 2.64
N GLY A 307 21.21 7.75 1.62
CA GLY A 307 20.30 6.70 1.18
C GLY A 307 21.04 5.45 0.72
N ALA A 308 22.06 5.60 -0.12
CA ALA A 308 22.87 4.47 -0.63
C ALA A 308 23.59 3.73 0.52
N LEU A 309 24.22 4.46 1.43
CA LEU A 309 24.93 3.84 2.55
C LEU A 309 23.97 3.15 3.53
N LEU A 310 22.76 3.69 3.74
CA LEU A 310 21.75 3.07 4.61
C LEU A 310 21.33 1.69 4.11
N LEU A 311 21.32 1.43 2.79
CA LEU A 311 21.00 0.09 2.25
C LEU A 311 21.98 -0.97 2.77
N PHE A 312 23.26 -0.63 2.87
CA PHE A 312 24.28 -1.55 3.36
C PHE A 312 24.32 -1.61 4.88
N VAL A 313 24.16 -0.46 5.57
CA VAL A 313 24.15 -0.39 7.04
C VAL A 313 22.95 -1.13 7.62
N ALA A 314 21.84 -1.20 6.91
CA ALA A 314 20.66 -1.96 7.31
C ALA A 314 20.97 -3.44 7.57
N TYR A 315 21.87 -4.06 6.80
CA TYR A 315 22.36 -5.41 7.06
C TYR A 315 23.11 -5.53 8.38
N GLY A 316 23.97 -4.55 8.71
CA GLY A 316 24.66 -4.52 10.00
C GLY A 316 23.69 -4.40 11.19
N LEU A 317 22.56 -3.70 11.02
CA LEU A 317 21.48 -3.64 12.02
C LEU A 317 20.80 -5.00 12.19
N GLU A 318 20.58 -5.75 11.12
CA GLU A 318 20.03 -7.12 11.20
C GLU A 318 20.96 -8.03 12.02
N ARG A 319 22.27 -7.84 11.92
CA ARG A 319 23.30 -8.55 12.69
C ARG A 319 23.51 -8.02 14.11
N ARG A 320 22.73 -7.04 14.57
CA ARG A 320 22.78 -6.42 15.90
C ARG A 320 24.11 -5.73 16.22
N GLN A 321 24.80 -5.21 15.19
CA GLN A 321 26.07 -4.54 15.35
C GLN A 321 25.89 -3.12 15.91
N ASN A 322 26.61 -2.80 16.98
CA ASN A 322 26.55 -1.47 17.61
C ASN A 322 27.13 -0.38 16.71
N ARG A 323 28.14 -0.68 15.92
CA ARG A 323 28.70 0.28 14.95
C ARG A 323 27.72 0.62 13.84
N ALA A 324 26.99 -0.38 13.30
CA ALA A 324 25.93 -0.15 12.33
C ALA A 324 24.80 0.72 12.89
N PHE A 325 24.48 0.59 14.18
CA PHE A 325 23.51 1.46 14.84
C PHE A 325 23.94 2.94 14.79
N TRP A 326 25.16 3.26 15.21
CA TRP A 326 25.64 4.63 15.18
C TRP A 326 25.80 5.18 13.76
N MET A 327 26.26 4.36 12.82
CA MET A 327 26.31 4.73 11.40
C MET A 327 24.92 5.04 10.87
N ALA A 328 23.92 4.20 11.16
CA ALA A 328 22.53 4.44 10.74
C ALA A 328 21.99 5.75 11.32
N VAL A 329 22.23 6.04 12.60
CA VAL A 329 21.80 7.29 13.24
C VAL A 329 22.44 8.50 12.54
N ILE A 330 23.74 8.48 12.32
CA ILE A 330 24.45 9.57 11.63
C ILE A 330 23.92 9.77 10.21
N LEU A 331 23.79 8.69 9.45
CA LEU A 331 23.30 8.75 8.07
C LEU A 331 21.85 9.21 7.97
N LEU A 332 20.99 8.82 8.91
CA LEU A 332 19.61 9.30 8.96
C LEU A 332 19.55 10.79 9.31
N LEU A 333 20.36 11.27 10.24
CA LEU A 333 20.45 12.70 10.55
C LEU A 333 20.95 13.50 9.35
N LEU A 334 21.99 13.02 8.66
CA LEU A 334 22.49 13.62 7.42
C LEU A 334 21.44 13.58 6.31
N GLY A 335 20.71 12.47 6.18
CA GLY A 335 19.62 12.33 5.22
C GLY A 335 18.48 13.33 5.49
N ILE A 336 18.10 13.53 6.76
CA ILE A 336 17.10 14.55 7.17
C ILE A 336 17.61 15.96 6.81
N ALA A 337 18.84 16.27 7.17
CA ALA A 337 19.44 17.57 6.85
C ALA A 337 19.51 17.80 5.33
N GLY A 338 19.95 16.80 4.56
CA GLY A 338 19.98 16.85 3.11
C GLY A 338 18.61 17.02 2.49
N ALA A 339 17.57 16.32 2.99
CA ALA A 339 16.19 16.43 2.52
C ALA A 339 15.59 17.82 2.78
N LEU A 340 15.95 18.47 3.87
CA LEU A 340 15.54 19.84 4.16
C LEU A 340 16.31 20.86 3.31
N LEU A 341 17.62 20.67 3.15
CA LEU A 341 18.47 21.57 2.36
C LEU A 341 18.14 21.57 0.87
N LYS A 342 17.78 20.43 0.28
CA LYS A 342 17.48 20.33 -1.17
C LYS A 342 16.18 20.99 -1.60
N GLY A 343 15.40 21.60 -0.70
CA GLY A 343 14.14 22.28 -1.00
C GLY A 343 12.97 21.81 -0.15
N LEU A 344 13.19 21.66 1.17
CA LEU A 344 12.16 21.40 2.17
C LEU A 344 11.31 20.16 1.88
N SER A 345 11.91 19.05 1.42
CA SER A 345 11.16 17.83 1.18
C SER A 345 10.75 17.15 2.50
N PHE A 346 9.69 17.70 3.12
CA PHE A 346 9.17 17.26 4.43
C PHE A 346 8.78 15.79 4.45
N LEU A 347 8.34 15.24 3.32
CA LEU A 347 7.98 13.82 3.22
C LEU A 347 9.19 12.90 3.44
N ALA A 348 10.31 13.17 2.76
CA ALA A 348 11.52 12.38 2.91
C ALA A 348 12.17 12.58 4.28
N ALA A 349 12.19 13.83 4.77
CA ALA A 349 12.67 14.15 6.11
C ALA A 349 11.82 13.49 7.19
N GLY A 350 10.49 13.51 7.06
CA GLY A 350 9.56 12.85 7.99
C GLY A 350 9.72 11.33 7.99
N ALA A 351 9.84 10.71 6.81
CA ALA A 351 10.09 9.28 6.71
C ALA A 351 11.43 8.89 7.38
N ALA A 352 12.50 9.64 7.12
CA ALA A 352 13.80 9.40 7.75
C ALA A 352 13.75 9.60 9.27
N LEU A 353 12.96 10.57 9.77
CA LEU A 353 12.74 10.79 11.20
C LEU A 353 12.02 9.60 11.86
N VAL A 354 10.98 9.05 11.22
CA VAL A 354 10.27 7.86 11.71
C VAL A 354 11.22 6.66 11.81
N VAL A 355 12.08 6.47 10.79
CA VAL A 355 13.10 5.42 10.81
C VAL A 355 14.10 5.66 11.93
N LEU A 356 14.56 6.90 12.12
CA LEU A 356 15.47 7.27 13.20
C LEU A 356 14.88 6.94 14.59
N ILE A 357 13.61 7.28 14.80
CA ILE A 357 12.91 6.94 16.04
C ILE A 357 12.86 5.42 16.24
N THR A 358 12.54 4.66 15.20
CA THR A 358 12.47 3.18 15.23
C THR A 358 13.82 2.57 15.60
N VAL A 359 14.89 3.04 14.95
CA VAL A 359 16.28 2.61 15.23
C VAL A 359 16.67 2.98 16.68
N TRP A 360 16.35 4.20 17.12
CA TRP A 360 16.66 4.68 18.47
C TRP A 360 15.93 3.90 19.58
N LEU A 361 14.67 3.58 19.39
CA LEU A 361 13.91 2.74 20.32
C LEU A 361 14.48 1.33 20.43
N SER A 362 15.13 0.85 19.36
CA SER A 362 15.78 -0.47 19.32
C SER A 362 17.22 -0.47 19.86
N ARG A 363 17.78 0.66 20.32
CA ARG A 363 19.20 0.85 20.68
C ARG A 363 19.78 -0.22 21.60
N ARG A 364 19.00 -0.70 22.59
CA ARG A 364 19.42 -1.69 23.58
C ARG A 364 19.67 -3.08 23.00
N ARG A 365 19.38 -3.31 21.72
CA ARG A 365 19.52 -4.59 21.00
C ARG A 365 20.81 -4.71 20.23
N PHE A 366 21.51 -3.59 20.02
CA PHE A 366 22.75 -3.54 19.26
C PHE A 366 23.94 -3.61 20.22
N TYR A 367 24.35 -4.83 20.56
CA TYR A 367 25.39 -5.09 21.56
C TYR A 367 26.66 -5.75 20.98
N ARG A 368 26.63 -6.20 19.71
CA ARG A 368 27.76 -6.85 19.06
C ARG A 368 28.79 -5.81 18.62
N SER A 369 30.03 -5.98 19.07
CA SER A 369 31.16 -5.08 18.75
C SER A 369 31.95 -5.50 17.51
N SER A 370 31.45 -6.48 16.70
CA SER A 370 32.14 -6.94 15.49
C SER A 370 32.29 -5.85 14.43
N PHE A 371 33.35 -5.93 13.62
CA PHE A 371 33.58 -5.04 12.49
C PHE A 371 32.59 -5.32 11.36
N PHE A 372 32.16 -4.26 10.66
CA PHE A 372 31.19 -4.34 9.57
C PHE A 372 31.63 -5.25 8.40
N TRP A 373 32.96 -5.38 8.20
CA TRP A 373 33.58 -6.12 7.10
C TRP A 373 34.05 -7.54 7.46
N GLU A 374 33.87 -7.99 8.68
CA GLU A 374 34.33 -9.33 9.10
C GLU A 374 33.46 -10.47 8.57
N GLU A 375 32.23 -10.20 8.22
CA GLU A 375 31.32 -11.21 7.66
C GLU A 375 30.85 -10.77 6.27
N ALA A 376 30.91 -11.65 5.29
CA ALA A 376 30.44 -11.39 3.92
C ALA A 376 28.95 -11.08 3.91
N ILE A 377 28.57 -10.02 3.20
CA ILE A 377 27.15 -9.67 2.99
C ILE A 377 26.53 -10.77 2.11
N PRO A 378 25.41 -11.39 2.50
CA PRO A 378 24.79 -12.45 1.72
C PRO A 378 24.32 -11.94 0.36
N ALA A 379 24.41 -12.81 -0.65
CA ALA A 379 24.12 -12.44 -2.03
C ALA A 379 22.71 -11.84 -2.23
N HIS A 380 21.70 -12.35 -1.52
CA HIS A 380 20.34 -11.80 -1.61
C HIS A 380 20.24 -10.35 -1.15
N TRP A 381 21.01 -9.95 -0.12
CA TRP A 381 21.03 -8.57 0.36
C TRP A 381 21.73 -7.63 -0.63
N LEU A 382 22.85 -8.10 -1.22
CA LEU A 382 23.53 -7.36 -2.27
C LEU A 382 22.63 -7.15 -3.49
N VAL A 383 21.89 -8.19 -3.92
CA VAL A 383 20.94 -8.09 -5.03
C VAL A 383 19.87 -7.03 -4.74
N LEU A 384 19.29 -7.02 -3.53
CA LEU A 384 18.31 -6.01 -3.14
C LEU A 384 18.89 -4.59 -3.12
N ALA A 385 20.09 -4.41 -2.57
CA ALA A 385 20.76 -3.11 -2.51
C ALA A 385 21.11 -2.59 -3.91
N PHE A 386 21.68 -3.45 -4.77
CA PHE A 386 22.01 -3.07 -6.15
C PHE A 386 20.76 -2.85 -7.02
N ALA A 387 19.70 -3.62 -6.81
CA ALA A 387 18.41 -3.38 -7.47
C ALA A 387 17.83 -2.02 -7.09
N ALA A 388 17.85 -1.66 -5.80
CA ALA A 388 17.39 -0.36 -5.33
C ALA A 388 18.23 0.80 -5.91
N LEU A 389 19.55 0.65 -5.95
CA LEU A 389 20.46 1.61 -6.57
C LEU A 389 20.23 1.72 -8.08
N GLY A 390 20.09 0.59 -8.79
CA GLY A 390 19.81 0.56 -10.22
C GLY A 390 18.48 1.22 -10.57
N LEU A 391 17.42 0.96 -9.79
CA LEU A 391 16.12 1.62 -9.94
C LEU A 391 16.21 3.14 -9.71
N ALA A 392 16.93 3.58 -8.68
CA ALA A 392 17.13 5.00 -8.41
C ALA A 392 17.92 5.69 -9.52
N MET A 393 19.01 5.05 -10.01
CA MET A 393 19.79 5.56 -11.14
C MET A 393 18.98 5.58 -12.44
N GLY A 394 18.18 4.55 -12.72
CA GLY A 394 17.28 4.49 -13.88
C GLY A 394 16.23 5.59 -13.82
N LEU A 395 15.65 5.85 -12.64
CA LEU A 395 14.70 6.95 -12.42
C LEU A 395 15.38 8.31 -12.66
N GLY A 396 16.59 8.52 -12.13
CA GLY A 396 17.36 9.73 -12.35
C GLY A 396 17.71 9.93 -13.83
N TRP A 397 18.14 8.88 -14.50
CA TRP A 397 18.39 8.91 -15.94
C TRP A 397 17.13 9.32 -16.72
N PHE A 398 16.01 8.68 -16.44
CA PHE A 398 14.72 8.96 -17.07
C PHE A 398 14.27 10.41 -16.87
N ILE A 399 14.46 10.98 -15.67
CA ILE A 399 14.04 12.35 -15.33
C ILE A 399 14.95 13.41 -15.98
N TYR A 400 16.27 13.15 -16.04
CA TYR A 400 17.25 14.17 -16.46
C TYR A 400 17.76 14.00 -17.90
N HIS A 401 17.35 12.94 -18.64
CA HIS A 401 17.80 12.73 -20.01
C HIS A 401 17.02 13.62 -20.98
N PRO A 402 17.66 14.58 -21.69
CA PRO A 402 16.99 15.56 -22.54
C PRO A 402 16.43 14.99 -23.86
N ALA A 403 16.73 13.74 -24.22
CA ALA A 403 16.33 13.12 -25.49
C ALA A 403 14.92 12.53 -25.50
N TRP A 404 14.19 12.56 -24.39
CA TRP A 404 12.78 12.22 -24.35
C TRP A 404 11.94 13.47 -24.61
N ASP A 405 12.17 14.09 -25.77
CA ASP A 405 11.26 15.09 -26.32
C ASP A 405 9.88 14.45 -26.44
N ARG A 406 8.86 15.13 -25.90
CA ARG A 406 7.45 14.67 -25.91
C ARG A 406 6.92 14.35 -27.31
N ALA A 407 7.62 14.78 -28.36
CA ALA A 407 7.34 14.51 -29.76
C ALA A 407 7.60 13.07 -30.20
N THR A 408 8.44 12.28 -29.52
CA THR A 408 8.74 10.88 -29.89
C THR A 408 7.80 9.87 -29.24
N LEU A 409 7.05 10.25 -28.20
CA LEU A 409 6.01 9.40 -27.62
C LEU A 409 4.66 9.48 -28.36
N CYS A 410 4.47 10.52 -29.18
CA CYS A 410 3.29 10.68 -30.06
C CYS A 410 3.50 10.11 -31.45
N GLY A 411 4.60 9.44 -31.73
CA GLY A 411 5.00 8.98 -33.07
C GLY A 411 5.04 7.44 -33.26
N PHE A 412 4.39 6.66 -32.37
CA PHE A 412 4.16 5.22 -32.60
C PHE A 412 2.75 4.83 -32.20
#